data_a828cd9a4161bc99c0c889b39a344509
#
_entry.id   a828cd9a4161bc99c0c889b39a344509
#
_cell.length_a   1.000
_cell.length_b   1.000
_cell.length_c   1.000
_cell.angle_alpha   90.00
_cell.angle_beta   90.00
_cell.angle_gamma   90.00
#
_symmetry.space_group_name_H-M   'P 1'
#
loop_
_entity.id
_entity.type
_entity.pdbx_description
1 polymer ?
#
loop_
_entity_poly.entity_id
_entity_poly.type
_entity_poly.pdbx_seq_one_letter_code
_entity_poly.pdbx_strand_id
1 'polypeptide(L)'
;IMKKLLALLLTLTLSLGLLAGCGGPSEPAPEEEPTSAQSGTEDKGDLQKIIFTEQIRGYHWAPAYLAQTLGYFAEEGLDAEFQTIKGGDATTAVLSGDAQFCLKGIETALMVNEAGQGCKVILSATQKYPYQLIGANESYSTLDSLKGKAIAGGLSANSGPTSFIKACVNSAGLNADTDVSLPNVASSGYLAAMDQDEIQAAVSTNPWSAKQLLDAGGVVIVDGTDDAEIESIIGSSSYELFTVITSDALIQSDPELVQKAVNAMAKAMQWMETASPEDIAQKLLPLFEGAEEELLYDAQYDQERKVASFTGYHTKSGFEAAVSLTKLAGGITGDPTEEQIYDESFLDKAWETLEK
;
A
#
# COMPACT_ATOMS: atom_id res chain seq x y z
N ILE A 1 3.72 -51.18 16.69
CA ILE A 1 3.28 -51.84 17.92
C ILE A 1 2.85 -50.75 18.88
N MET A 2 1.57 -50.44 18.85
CA MET A 2 0.56 -50.84 19.83
C MET A 2 0.52 -49.95 21.07
N LYS A 3 -0.59 -49.22 21.15
CA LYS A 3 -1.62 -49.28 22.24
C LYS A 3 -1.32 -48.31 23.39
N LYS A 4 -2.21 -47.57 24.00
CA LYS A 4 -3.70 -47.46 24.09
C LYS A 4 -3.96 -46.21 24.93
N LEU A 5 -4.95 -45.41 24.62
CA LEU A 5 -6.23 -45.23 25.33
C LEU A 5 -6.16 -45.10 26.87
N LEU A 6 -6.64 -44.00 27.44
CA LEU A 6 -7.81 -43.99 28.32
C LEU A 6 -8.32 -42.57 28.62
N ALA A 7 -9.61 -42.44 28.41
CA ALA A 7 -10.48 -41.37 28.86
C ALA A 7 -10.94 -41.61 30.31
N LEU A 8 -11.43 -40.59 31.02
CA LEU A 8 -12.53 -40.58 32.00
C LEU A 8 -12.68 -39.14 32.52
N LEU A 9 -13.72 -38.42 32.23
CA LEU A 9 -15.12 -38.44 32.74
C LEU A 9 -15.30 -37.92 34.17
N LEU A 10 -16.12 -36.86 34.23
CA LEU A 10 -17.15 -36.52 35.25
C LEU A 10 -16.63 -35.98 36.60
N THR A 11 -17.15 -34.87 37.11
CA THR A 11 -18.49 -34.72 37.69
C THR A 11 -18.82 -33.25 38.03
N LEU A 12 -20.03 -32.94 37.75
CA LEU A 12 -20.98 -31.95 38.17
C LEU A 12 -21.18 -31.91 39.70
N THR A 13 -21.16 -30.73 40.33
CA THR A 13 -21.97 -30.49 41.54
C THR A 13 -22.46 -29.04 41.59
N LEU A 14 -23.77 -28.97 41.55
CA LEU A 14 -24.65 -27.85 41.86
C LEU A 14 -24.79 -27.73 43.40
N SER A 15 -24.69 -26.53 43.97
CA SER A 15 -25.25 -26.30 45.32
C SER A 15 -25.80 -24.87 45.40
N LEU A 16 -27.14 -24.86 45.48
CA LEU A 16 -27.97 -23.73 45.92
C LEU A 16 -27.74 -23.48 47.44
N GLY A 17 -27.69 -22.23 47.82
CA GLY A 17 -27.71 -21.78 49.20
C GLY A 17 -28.42 -20.44 49.34
N LEU A 18 -29.74 -20.47 49.58
CA LEU A 18 -30.55 -19.38 50.08
C LEU A 18 -30.31 -19.21 51.59
N LEU A 19 -30.08 -18.02 52.07
CA LEU A 19 -30.45 -17.64 53.45
C LEU A 19 -30.77 -16.13 53.50
N ALA A 20 -31.98 -15.84 53.92
CA ALA A 20 -32.53 -14.56 54.20
C ALA A 20 -32.06 -14.04 55.60
N GLY A 21 -31.92 -12.72 55.72
CA GLY A 21 -31.68 -12.05 56.98
C GLY A 21 -32.25 -10.63 56.97
N CYS A 22 -33.33 -10.44 57.74
CA CYS A 22 -34.02 -9.18 57.98
C CYS A 22 -33.20 -8.20 58.85
N GLY A 23 -33.43 -6.88 58.68
CA GLY A 23 -33.31 -5.95 59.80
C GLY A 23 -33.13 -4.47 59.44
N GLY A 24 -34.19 -3.69 59.54
CA GLY A 24 -34.24 -2.34 60.08
C GLY A 24 -33.98 -1.10 59.21
N PRO A 25 -34.83 -0.08 59.32
CA PRO A 25 -34.79 1.09 58.47
C PRO A 25 -33.83 2.18 58.98
N SER A 26 -33.08 2.82 58.10
CA SER A 26 -32.37 4.08 58.35
C SER A 26 -32.70 5.07 57.25
N GLU A 27 -32.89 6.32 57.65
CA GLU A 27 -33.36 7.49 56.94
C GLU A 27 -32.56 7.81 55.66
N PRO A 28 -33.18 8.49 54.67
CA PRO A 28 -32.52 8.86 53.42
C PRO A 28 -31.70 10.15 53.61
N ALA A 29 -30.44 10.09 53.18
CA ALA A 29 -29.60 11.26 52.92
C ALA A 29 -29.95 11.83 51.51
N PRO A 30 -29.72 13.15 51.25
CA PRO A 30 -30.21 13.81 50.04
C PRO A 30 -29.51 13.29 48.79
N GLU A 31 -30.31 13.04 47.76
CA GLU A 31 -29.87 12.78 46.41
C GLU A 31 -29.13 13.99 45.80
N GLU A 32 -27.83 13.87 45.59
CA GLU A 32 -27.14 14.69 44.59
C GLU A 32 -27.50 14.16 43.20
N GLU A 33 -28.19 14.99 42.44
CA GLU A 33 -28.43 14.76 41.01
C GLU A 33 -27.08 14.61 40.27
N PRO A 34 -26.84 13.54 39.51
CA PRO A 34 -25.70 13.50 38.62
C PRO A 34 -25.97 14.45 37.46
N THR A 35 -25.20 15.52 37.40
CA THR A 35 -25.06 16.37 36.23
C THR A 35 -24.65 15.49 35.08
N SER A 36 -25.59 15.15 34.20
CA SER A 36 -25.32 14.50 32.93
C SER A 36 -24.51 15.45 32.05
N ALA A 37 -23.21 15.24 32.01
CA ALA A 37 -22.43 15.71 30.89
C ALA A 37 -22.99 15.02 29.65
N GLN A 38 -23.80 15.73 28.88
CA GLN A 38 -24.13 15.36 27.51
C GLN A 38 -22.82 15.39 26.73
N SER A 39 -22.15 14.23 26.60
CA SER A 39 -21.30 13.97 25.44
C SER A 39 -22.24 13.92 24.26
N GLY A 40 -22.18 14.91 23.40
CA GLY A 40 -22.86 14.90 22.12
C GLY A 40 -22.37 13.71 21.34
N THR A 41 -23.10 12.62 21.35
CA THR A 41 -23.09 11.63 20.29
C THR A 41 -23.72 12.34 19.12
N GLU A 42 -22.90 12.87 18.21
CA GLU A 42 -23.34 13.12 16.84
C GLU A 42 -23.95 11.81 16.35
N ASP A 43 -25.19 11.89 15.94
CA ASP A 43 -25.92 10.83 15.25
C ASP A 43 -25.14 10.54 13.95
N LYS A 44 -24.19 9.59 14.01
CA LYS A 44 -23.52 9.06 12.82
C LYS A 44 -24.59 8.27 12.11
N GLY A 45 -25.26 8.90 11.13
CA GLY A 45 -26.13 8.23 10.19
C GLY A 45 -25.44 6.94 9.70
N ASP A 46 -26.21 5.95 9.27
CA ASP A 46 -25.67 4.68 8.76
C ASP A 46 -24.66 4.95 7.64
N LEU A 47 -23.35 4.84 7.96
CA LEU A 47 -22.27 5.03 6.99
C LEU A 47 -22.31 3.88 5.99
N GLN A 48 -22.15 4.18 4.71
CA GLN A 48 -22.06 3.17 3.67
C GLN A 48 -20.71 2.46 3.76
N LYS A 49 -20.74 1.15 4.02
CA LYS A 49 -19.51 0.36 4.09
C LYS A 49 -18.85 0.22 2.74
N ILE A 50 -17.54 0.47 2.67
CA ILE A 50 -16.68 0.25 1.50
C ILE A 50 -15.45 -0.56 1.88
N ILE A 51 -14.97 -1.38 0.96
CA ILE A 51 -13.82 -2.25 1.18
C ILE A 51 -12.70 -1.86 0.20
N PHE A 52 -11.53 -1.57 0.76
CA PHE A 52 -10.26 -1.50 0.04
C PHE A 52 -9.51 -2.81 0.23
N THR A 53 -9.15 -3.47 -0.87
CA THR A 53 -8.27 -4.63 -0.83
C THR A 53 -6.84 -4.25 -1.14
N GLU A 54 -5.89 -4.93 -0.50
CA GLU A 54 -4.45 -4.74 -0.69
C GLU A 54 -3.73 -6.08 -0.62
N GLN A 55 -2.62 -6.24 -1.34
CA GLN A 55 -1.80 -7.44 -1.24
C GLN A 55 -0.87 -7.40 -0.02
N ILE A 56 -0.42 -6.22 0.30
CA ILE A 56 0.43 -5.87 1.45
C ILE A 56 0.03 -4.47 1.89
N ARG A 57 0.04 -4.24 3.19
CA ARG A 57 -0.10 -2.88 3.72
C ARG A 57 1.20 -2.12 3.52
N GLY A 58 1.15 -0.97 2.87
CA GLY A 58 2.34 -0.22 2.51
C GLY A 58 2.13 1.28 2.61
N TYR A 59 3.11 1.98 3.16
CA TYR A 59 3.09 3.43 3.37
C TYR A 59 2.73 4.24 2.11
N HIS A 60 3.15 3.80 0.94
CA HIS A 60 2.91 4.53 -0.32
C HIS A 60 1.44 4.73 -0.70
N TRP A 61 0.51 4.03 -0.06
CA TRP A 61 -0.93 4.30 -0.17
C TRP A 61 -1.46 5.18 0.96
N ALA A 62 -0.59 5.96 1.59
CA ALA A 62 -0.94 6.86 2.70
C ALA A 62 -2.21 7.69 2.48
N PRO A 63 -2.52 8.25 1.29
CA PRO A 63 -3.76 9.01 1.09
C PRO A 63 -5.02 8.23 1.46
N ALA A 64 -5.11 6.94 1.12
CA ALA A 64 -6.25 6.11 1.46
C ALA A 64 -6.34 5.83 2.99
N TYR A 65 -5.22 5.51 3.62
CA TYR A 65 -5.18 5.24 5.05
C TYR A 65 -5.43 6.51 5.88
N LEU A 66 -4.88 7.64 5.47
CA LEU A 66 -5.09 8.92 6.12
C LEU A 66 -6.54 9.41 5.98
N ALA A 67 -7.18 9.18 4.83
CA ALA A 67 -8.60 9.47 4.67
C ALA A 67 -9.45 8.74 5.73
N GLN A 68 -9.07 7.50 6.07
CA GLN A 68 -9.71 6.74 7.15
C GLN A 68 -9.39 7.32 8.54
N THR A 69 -8.11 7.48 8.87
CA THR A 69 -7.68 7.85 10.22
C THR A 69 -7.94 9.31 10.57
N LEU A 70 -8.05 10.19 9.57
CA LEU A 70 -8.47 11.58 9.72
C LEU A 70 -10.01 11.75 9.72
N GLY A 71 -10.76 10.69 9.41
CA GLY A 71 -12.22 10.71 9.40
C GLY A 71 -12.84 11.24 8.10
N TYR A 72 -12.07 11.47 7.05
CA TYR A 72 -12.58 12.06 5.80
C TYR A 72 -13.54 11.14 5.05
N PHE A 73 -13.36 9.82 5.13
CA PHE A 73 -14.38 8.90 4.63
C PHE A 73 -15.70 9.03 5.37
N ALA A 74 -15.67 9.19 6.69
CA ALA A 74 -16.88 9.36 7.48
C ALA A 74 -17.60 10.70 7.16
N GLU A 75 -16.86 11.77 6.84
CA GLU A 75 -17.42 13.05 6.38
C GLU A 75 -18.18 12.90 5.06
N GLU A 76 -17.73 11.97 4.18
CA GLU A 76 -18.39 11.62 2.93
C GLU A 76 -19.50 10.56 3.11
N GLY A 77 -19.80 10.16 4.33
CA GLY A 77 -20.81 9.14 4.65
C GLY A 77 -20.34 7.71 4.40
N LEU A 78 -19.03 7.46 4.39
CA LEU A 78 -18.42 6.16 4.12
C LEU A 78 -17.75 5.58 5.35
N ASP A 79 -17.85 4.25 5.51
CA ASP A 79 -17.09 3.45 6.50
C ASP A 79 -16.12 2.55 5.74
N ALA A 80 -14.84 2.96 5.66
CA ALA A 80 -13.83 2.25 4.89
C ALA A 80 -13.17 1.15 5.72
N GLU A 81 -13.08 -0.05 5.15
CA GLU A 81 -12.35 -1.20 5.70
C GLU A 81 -11.20 -1.58 4.76
N PHE A 82 -10.00 -1.81 5.33
CA PHE A 82 -8.84 -2.26 4.58
C PHE A 82 -8.57 -3.75 4.83
N GLN A 83 -8.61 -4.55 3.76
CA GLN A 83 -8.43 -6.00 3.83
C GLN A 83 -7.15 -6.42 3.10
N THR A 84 -6.17 -6.95 3.85
CA THR A 84 -4.96 -7.53 3.25
C THR A 84 -5.24 -8.94 2.74
N ILE A 85 -5.23 -9.10 1.41
CA ILE A 85 -5.50 -10.37 0.71
C ILE A 85 -4.25 -10.77 -0.08
N LYS A 86 -3.64 -11.89 0.26
CA LYS A 86 -2.41 -12.35 -0.38
C LYS A 86 -2.64 -12.82 -1.83
N GLY A 87 -1.67 -12.51 -2.70
CA GLY A 87 -1.69 -12.95 -4.10
C GLY A 87 -2.56 -12.10 -5.03
N GLY A 88 -3.09 -12.67 -6.09
CA GLY A 88 -3.92 -12.00 -7.11
C GLY A 88 -5.35 -11.69 -6.66
N ASP A 89 -5.79 -12.26 -5.55
CA ASP A 89 -7.20 -12.24 -5.12
C ASP A 89 -7.69 -10.84 -4.72
N ALA A 90 -6.77 -9.95 -4.30
CA ALA A 90 -7.10 -8.56 -3.96
C ALA A 90 -7.77 -7.81 -5.14
N THR A 91 -7.27 -7.99 -6.35
CA THR A 91 -7.86 -7.37 -7.56
C THR A 91 -9.13 -8.12 -7.98
N THR A 92 -9.14 -9.45 -7.86
CA THR A 92 -10.30 -10.28 -8.17
C THR A 92 -11.53 -9.88 -7.36
N ALA A 93 -11.36 -9.53 -6.09
CA ALA A 93 -12.45 -9.06 -5.24
C ALA A 93 -13.10 -7.76 -5.75
N VAL A 94 -12.32 -6.86 -6.34
CA VAL A 94 -12.84 -5.63 -6.96
C VAL A 94 -13.56 -5.93 -8.27
N LEU A 95 -13.01 -6.82 -9.09
CA LEU A 95 -13.60 -7.19 -10.37
C LEU A 95 -14.91 -8.00 -10.20
N SER A 96 -15.04 -8.78 -9.12
CA SER A 96 -16.28 -9.49 -8.77
C SER A 96 -17.32 -8.63 -8.07
N GLY A 97 -16.95 -7.43 -7.58
CA GLY A 97 -17.82 -6.55 -6.80
C GLY A 97 -17.86 -6.85 -5.29
N ASP A 98 -17.02 -7.78 -4.81
CA ASP A 98 -16.90 -8.09 -3.37
C ASP A 98 -16.16 -6.98 -2.60
N ALA A 99 -15.37 -6.17 -3.31
CA ALA A 99 -14.74 -4.96 -2.81
C ALA A 99 -14.93 -3.81 -3.81
N GLN A 100 -14.79 -2.57 -3.34
CA GLN A 100 -14.98 -1.37 -4.17
C GLN A 100 -13.67 -0.88 -4.76
N PHE A 101 -12.57 -1.00 -4.01
CA PHE A 101 -11.27 -0.45 -4.41
C PHE A 101 -10.15 -1.43 -4.13
N CYS A 102 -9.05 -1.29 -4.89
CA CYS A 102 -7.85 -2.10 -4.72
C CYS A 102 -6.62 -1.19 -4.71
N LEU A 103 -5.75 -1.38 -3.71
CA LEU A 103 -4.46 -0.70 -3.60
C LEU A 103 -3.40 -1.56 -4.26
N LYS A 104 -2.98 -1.17 -5.46
CA LYS A 104 -2.06 -1.96 -6.31
C LYS A 104 -1.14 -1.06 -7.14
N GLY A 105 -0.12 -1.67 -7.73
CA GLY A 105 0.72 -1.02 -8.73
C GLY A 105 -0.01 -0.85 -10.07
N ILE A 106 0.40 0.18 -10.83
CA ILE A 106 -0.14 0.51 -12.16
C ILE A 106 -0.10 -0.69 -13.13
N GLU A 107 0.92 -1.53 -13.03
CA GLU A 107 1.06 -2.74 -13.84
C GLU A 107 -0.15 -3.67 -13.72
N THR A 108 -0.82 -3.66 -12.57
CA THR A 108 -2.04 -4.45 -12.35
C THR A 108 -3.18 -3.94 -13.23
N ALA A 109 -3.40 -2.63 -13.29
CA ALA A 109 -4.44 -2.06 -14.14
C ALA A 109 -4.15 -2.33 -15.63
N LEU A 110 -2.89 -2.24 -16.03
CA LEU A 110 -2.46 -2.56 -17.41
C LEU A 110 -2.78 -4.02 -17.76
N MET A 111 -2.38 -4.98 -16.91
CA MET A 111 -2.61 -6.41 -17.15
C MET A 111 -4.10 -6.78 -17.12
N VAL A 112 -4.87 -6.22 -16.21
CA VAL A 112 -6.32 -6.48 -16.09
C VAL A 112 -7.07 -5.98 -17.32
N ASN A 113 -6.73 -4.78 -17.81
CA ASN A 113 -7.36 -4.24 -19.03
C ASN A 113 -6.95 -5.03 -20.29
N GLU A 114 -5.69 -5.45 -20.43
CA GLU A 114 -5.29 -6.33 -21.53
C GLU A 114 -6.04 -7.67 -21.52
N ALA A 115 -6.35 -8.18 -20.34
CA ALA A 115 -7.18 -9.38 -20.18
C ALA A 115 -8.69 -9.13 -20.46
N GLY A 116 -9.10 -7.91 -20.76
CA GLY A 116 -10.48 -7.54 -21.08
C GLY A 116 -11.41 -7.45 -19.87
N GLN A 117 -10.86 -7.27 -18.67
CA GLN A 117 -11.61 -7.24 -17.41
C GLN A 117 -11.84 -5.82 -16.89
N GLY A 118 -11.93 -4.82 -17.66
CA GLY A 118 -12.27 -3.43 -17.36
C GLY A 118 -12.08 -2.91 -15.93
N CYS A 119 -11.03 -2.11 -15.71
CA CYS A 119 -10.81 -1.36 -14.48
C CYS A 119 -10.14 -0.02 -14.78
N LYS A 120 -10.24 0.91 -13.83
CA LYS A 120 -9.62 2.23 -13.90
C LYS A 120 -8.75 2.51 -12.69
N VAL A 121 -7.65 3.18 -12.92
CA VAL A 121 -6.94 3.95 -11.90
C VAL A 121 -7.71 5.26 -11.71
N ILE A 122 -8.12 5.53 -10.49
CA ILE A 122 -8.87 6.74 -10.14
C ILE A 122 -8.05 7.73 -9.31
N LEU A 123 -6.86 7.32 -8.84
CA LEU A 123 -5.94 8.13 -8.09
C LEU A 123 -4.57 7.48 -8.07
N SER A 124 -3.51 8.28 -8.27
CA SER A 124 -2.11 7.89 -8.10
C SER A 124 -1.57 8.42 -6.78
N ALA A 125 -1.16 7.52 -5.88
CA ALA A 125 -0.69 7.90 -4.54
C ALA A 125 0.79 8.34 -4.54
N THR A 126 1.55 7.99 -5.57
CA THR A 126 2.96 8.40 -5.76
C THR A 126 3.17 9.02 -7.13
N GLN A 127 4.21 9.86 -7.25
CA GLN A 127 4.58 10.55 -8.49
C GLN A 127 5.99 10.22 -8.98
N LYS A 128 6.82 9.57 -8.14
CA LYS A 128 8.19 9.18 -8.50
C LYS A 128 8.41 7.69 -8.25
N TYR A 129 9.44 7.16 -8.88
CA TYR A 129 9.82 5.77 -8.70
C TYR A 129 10.45 5.58 -7.32
N PRO A 130 9.83 4.83 -6.40
CA PRO A 130 10.29 4.78 -5.00
C PRO A 130 11.38 3.74 -4.74
N TYR A 131 11.79 2.97 -5.76
CA TYR A 131 12.68 1.84 -5.56
C TYR A 131 14.15 2.24 -5.65
N GLN A 132 14.96 1.53 -4.86
CA GLN A 132 16.41 1.58 -4.95
C GLN A 132 16.96 0.18 -5.22
N LEU A 133 17.92 0.06 -6.14
CA LEU A 133 18.72 -1.13 -6.32
C LEU A 133 19.96 -1.00 -5.44
N ILE A 134 20.13 -1.92 -4.48
CA ILE A 134 21.20 -1.87 -3.47
C ILE A 134 22.06 -3.12 -3.59
N GLY A 135 23.36 -2.93 -3.82
CA GLY A 135 24.36 -3.97 -3.78
C GLY A 135 24.73 -4.37 -2.35
N ALA A 136 25.06 -5.61 -2.13
CA ALA A 136 25.40 -6.14 -0.80
C ALA A 136 26.65 -5.47 -0.17
N ASN A 137 27.56 -4.95 -0.99
CA ASN A 137 28.78 -4.24 -0.56
C ASN A 137 29.44 -3.53 -1.75
N GLU A 138 30.57 -2.85 -1.51
CA GLU A 138 31.35 -2.10 -2.51
C GLU A 138 31.75 -2.91 -3.77
N SER A 139 31.86 -4.23 -3.68
CA SER A 139 32.18 -5.07 -4.85
C SER A 139 30.99 -5.12 -5.84
N TYR A 140 29.81 -4.75 -5.40
CA TYR A 140 28.57 -4.72 -6.17
C TYR A 140 27.96 -3.31 -6.20
N SER A 141 28.79 -2.29 -6.49
CA SER A 141 28.40 -0.88 -6.46
C SER A 141 28.02 -0.31 -7.84
N THR A 142 28.05 -1.11 -8.89
CA THR A 142 27.69 -0.71 -10.26
C THR A 142 26.85 -1.77 -10.95
N LEU A 143 26.05 -1.37 -11.94
CA LEU A 143 25.26 -2.32 -12.74
C LEU A 143 26.14 -3.36 -13.45
N ASP A 144 27.29 -2.98 -13.98
CA ASP A 144 28.23 -3.89 -14.63
C ASP A 144 28.76 -4.98 -13.68
N SER A 145 28.91 -4.67 -12.39
CA SER A 145 29.37 -5.63 -11.37
C SER A 145 28.36 -6.75 -11.09
N LEU A 146 27.12 -6.57 -11.53
CA LEU A 146 26.05 -7.55 -11.35
C LEU A 146 26.00 -8.62 -12.44
N LYS A 147 26.86 -8.56 -13.46
CA LYS A 147 26.93 -9.61 -14.48
C LYS A 147 27.25 -10.98 -13.89
N GLY A 148 26.40 -11.95 -14.18
CA GLY A 148 26.49 -13.31 -13.62
C GLY A 148 26.05 -13.42 -12.15
N LYS A 149 25.39 -12.40 -11.59
CA LYS A 149 24.98 -12.33 -10.20
C LYS A 149 23.50 -12.57 -9.99
N ALA A 150 23.12 -12.82 -8.75
CA ALA A 150 21.73 -12.96 -8.32
C ALA A 150 21.22 -11.63 -7.71
N ILE A 151 20.08 -11.16 -8.20
CA ILE A 151 19.44 -9.92 -7.75
C ILE A 151 18.03 -10.27 -7.26
N ALA A 152 17.73 -9.99 -6.01
CA ALA A 152 16.38 -10.18 -5.45
C ALA A 152 15.53 -8.92 -5.61
N GLY A 153 14.28 -9.07 -6.03
CA GLY A 153 13.44 -7.91 -6.27
C GLY A 153 11.95 -8.19 -6.35
N GLY A 154 11.50 -9.31 -5.84
CA GLY A 154 10.07 -9.56 -5.85
C GLY A 154 9.72 -11.03 -5.81
N LEU A 155 8.43 -11.26 -5.61
CA LEU A 155 7.85 -12.60 -5.50
C LEU A 155 7.18 -13.07 -6.80
N SER A 156 7.22 -12.26 -7.87
CA SER A 156 6.66 -12.65 -9.17
C SER A 156 7.45 -12.05 -10.34
N ALA A 157 7.45 -12.77 -11.46
CA ALA A 157 8.17 -12.36 -12.67
C ALA A 157 7.65 -11.04 -13.28
N ASN A 158 6.38 -10.69 -13.02
CA ASN A 158 5.69 -9.52 -13.60
C ASN A 158 5.46 -8.41 -12.55
N SER A 159 6.21 -8.44 -11.43
CA SER A 159 6.07 -7.41 -10.39
C SER A 159 6.86 -6.15 -10.73
N GLY A 160 6.47 -5.03 -10.16
CA GLY A 160 7.18 -3.75 -10.28
C GLY A 160 8.67 -3.85 -9.96
N PRO A 161 9.09 -4.48 -8.83
CA PRO A 161 10.52 -4.68 -8.54
C PRO A 161 11.27 -5.48 -9.62
N THR A 162 10.64 -6.51 -10.19
CA THR A 162 11.27 -7.29 -11.27
C THR A 162 11.44 -6.46 -12.54
N SER A 163 10.44 -5.68 -12.92
CA SER A 163 10.56 -4.76 -14.07
C SER A 163 11.64 -3.71 -13.86
N PHE A 164 11.77 -3.19 -12.64
CA PHE A 164 12.83 -2.25 -12.28
C PHE A 164 14.22 -2.84 -12.45
N ILE A 165 14.46 -4.05 -11.91
CA ILE A 165 15.75 -4.75 -12.11
C ILE A 165 16.04 -4.92 -13.60
N LYS A 166 15.07 -5.39 -14.38
CA LYS A 166 15.24 -5.61 -15.81
C LYS A 166 15.60 -4.32 -16.55
N ALA A 167 14.94 -3.21 -16.22
CA ALA A 167 15.27 -1.91 -16.80
C ALA A 167 16.69 -1.46 -16.44
N CYS A 168 17.07 -1.53 -15.16
CA CYS A 168 18.40 -1.18 -14.69
C CYS A 168 19.50 -2.01 -15.38
N VAL A 169 19.34 -3.35 -15.41
CA VAL A 169 20.30 -4.25 -16.03
C VAL A 169 20.44 -3.99 -17.54
N ASN A 170 19.30 -3.79 -18.22
CA ASN A 170 19.31 -3.54 -19.66
C ASN A 170 19.91 -2.15 -20.00
N SER A 171 19.73 -1.12 -19.15
CA SER A 171 20.31 0.21 -19.37
C SER A 171 21.84 0.19 -19.35
N ALA A 172 22.45 -0.76 -18.64
CA ALA A 172 23.90 -1.01 -18.63
C ALA A 172 24.39 -1.84 -19.85
N GLY A 173 23.51 -2.17 -20.80
CA GLY A 173 23.86 -3.00 -21.97
C GLY A 173 23.97 -4.49 -21.65
N LEU A 174 23.55 -4.93 -20.49
CA LEU A 174 23.41 -6.33 -20.12
C LEU A 174 22.02 -6.85 -20.58
N ASN A 175 21.86 -8.17 -20.57
CA ASN A 175 20.58 -8.80 -20.85
C ASN A 175 20.02 -9.38 -19.54
N ALA A 176 18.93 -8.80 -19.04
CA ALA A 176 18.35 -9.19 -17.75
C ALA A 176 17.84 -10.65 -17.71
N ASP A 177 17.55 -11.26 -18.85
CA ASP A 177 17.06 -12.65 -18.91
C ASP A 177 18.20 -13.69 -18.95
N THR A 178 19.43 -13.27 -19.26
CA THR A 178 20.57 -14.19 -19.45
C THR A 178 21.81 -13.84 -18.65
N ASP A 179 22.03 -12.56 -18.33
CA ASP A 179 23.24 -12.09 -17.67
C ASP A 179 23.10 -11.98 -16.15
N VAL A 180 21.89 -12.11 -15.61
CA VAL A 180 21.63 -12.11 -14.15
C VAL A 180 20.64 -13.22 -13.79
N SER A 181 20.55 -13.58 -12.51
CA SER A 181 19.48 -14.42 -12.00
C SER A 181 18.57 -13.64 -11.07
N LEU A 182 17.26 -13.91 -11.11
CA LEU A 182 16.26 -13.23 -10.32
C LEU A 182 15.56 -14.21 -9.37
N PRO A 183 16.23 -14.62 -8.26
CA PRO A 183 15.66 -15.54 -7.30
C PRO A 183 14.48 -14.91 -6.55
N ASN A 184 13.52 -15.76 -6.22
CA ASN A 184 12.35 -15.38 -5.45
C ASN A 184 12.67 -15.35 -3.94
N VAL A 185 13.14 -14.21 -3.45
CA VAL A 185 13.47 -13.97 -2.04
C VAL A 185 12.55 -12.90 -1.49
N ALA A 186 11.92 -13.17 -0.34
CA ALA A 186 11.13 -12.15 0.35
C ALA A 186 12.04 -11.05 0.92
N SER A 187 11.59 -9.80 0.97
CA SER A 187 12.39 -8.66 1.44
C SER A 187 12.93 -8.85 2.86
N SER A 188 12.17 -9.50 3.75
CA SER A 188 12.62 -9.85 5.10
C SER A 188 13.81 -10.85 5.14
N GLY A 189 14.11 -11.49 4.03
CA GLY A 189 15.23 -12.42 3.88
C GLY A 189 16.46 -11.85 3.19
N TYR A 190 16.42 -10.61 2.69
CA TYR A 190 17.52 -10.06 1.88
C TYR A 190 18.86 -10.04 2.61
N LEU A 191 18.91 -9.54 3.84
CA LEU A 191 20.15 -9.49 4.62
C LEU A 191 20.75 -10.88 4.81
N ALA A 192 19.94 -11.86 5.19
CA ALA A 192 20.40 -13.23 5.39
C ALA A 192 20.90 -13.86 4.07
N ALA A 193 20.25 -13.60 2.95
CA ALA A 193 20.66 -14.10 1.65
C ALA A 193 21.94 -13.41 1.13
N MET A 194 22.14 -12.11 1.44
CA MET A 194 23.39 -11.39 1.16
C MET A 194 24.56 -11.93 2.01
N ASP A 195 24.35 -12.14 3.30
CA ASP A 195 25.36 -12.71 4.20
C ASP A 195 25.81 -14.12 3.80
N GLN A 196 24.92 -14.89 3.16
CA GLN A 196 25.19 -16.23 2.65
C GLN A 196 25.69 -16.23 1.19
N ASP A 197 25.91 -15.06 0.59
CA ASP A 197 26.31 -14.89 -0.82
C ASP A 197 25.31 -15.52 -1.82
N GLU A 198 24.05 -15.71 -1.40
CA GLU A 198 22.99 -16.23 -2.26
C GLU A 198 22.45 -15.18 -3.23
N ILE A 199 22.47 -13.90 -2.83
CA ILE A 199 22.16 -12.73 -3.66
C ILE A 199 23.23 -11.65 -3.48
N GLN A 200 23.54 -10.91 -4.52
CA GLN A 200 24.55 -9.85 -4.50
C GLN A 200 23.96 -8.45 -4.57
N ALA A 201 22.67 -8.35 -4.92
CA ALA A 201 21.93 -7.10 -4.84
C ALA A 201 20.44 -7.38 -4.57
N ALA A 202 19.74 -6.37 -4.08
CA ALA A 202 18.29 -6.43 -3.88
C ALA A 202 17.62 -5.09 -4.19
N VAL A 203 16.35 -5.15 -4.62
CA VAL A 203 15.52 -3.95 -4.74
C VAL A 203 14.83 -3.67 -3.42
N SER A 204 15.15 -2.54 -2.83
CA SER A 204 14.34 -1.97 -1.77
C SER A 204 13.10 -1.30 -2.35
N THR A 205 11.94 -1.60 -1.78
CA THR A 205 10.64 -1.08 -2.23
C THR A 205 10.09 0.01 -1.33
N ASN A 206 10.76 0.33 -0.25
CA ASN A 206 10.43 1.43 0.66
C ASN A 206 11.71 1.95 1.37
N PRO A 207 11.67 3.18 1.91
CA PRO A 207 12.85 3.81 2.52
C PRO A 207 13.40 3.05 3.73
N TRP A 208 12.53 2.45 4.55
CA TRP A 208 12.95 1.68 5.72
C TRP A 208 13.74 0.43 5.35
N SER A 209 13.30 -0.31 4.35
CA SER A 209 14.04 -1.48 3.87
C SER A 209 15.37 -1.09 3.23
N ALA A 210 15.44 0.08 2.55
CA ALA A 210 16.69 0.63 2.06
C ALA A 210 17.67 0.90 3.21
N LYS A 211 17.19 1.60 4.25
CA LYS A 211 17.99 1.89 5.45
C LYS A 211 18.61 0.63 6.05
N GLN A 212 17.83 -0.44 6.19
CA GLN A 212 18.32 -1.71 6.76
C GLN A 212 19.46 -2.31 5.93
N LEU A 213 19.36 -2.28 4.60
CA LEU A 213 20.42 -2.80 3.72
C LEU A 213 21.67 -1.92 3.78
N LEU A 214 21.51 -0.59 3.81
CA LEU A 214 22.62 0.37 3.89
C LEU A 214 23.34 0.30 5.24
N ASP A 215 22.61 0.18 6.35
CA ASP A 215 23.19 -0.01 7.70
C ASP A 215 24.02 -1.29 7.80
N ALA A 216 23.70 -2.30 7.00
CA ALA A 216 24.46 -3.55 6.89
C ALA A 216 25.70 -3.46 5.97
N GLY A 217 25.98 -2.28 5.40
CA GLY A 217 27.13 -2.06 4.51
C GLY A 217 26.79 -2.13 3.02
N GLY A 218 25.51 -2.16 2.67
CA GLY A 218 25.05 -2.10 1.30
C GLY A 218 25.37 -0.75 0.63
N VAL A 219 25.38 -0.74 -0.70
CA VAL A 219 25.68 0.44 -1.52
C VAL A 219 24.58 0.65 -2.54
N VAL A 220 24.07 1.88 -2.65
CA VAL A 220 23.06 2.23 -3.68
C VAL A 220 23.74 2.13 -5.05
N ILE A 221 23.18 1.31 -5.92
CA ILE A 221 23.59 1.16 -7.33
C ILE A 221 22.74 2.06 -8.23
N VAL A 222 21.41 2.09 -7.99
CA VAL A 222 20.44 2.94 -8.67
C VAL A 222 19.46 3.49 -7.66
N ASP A 223 19.24 4.80 -7.70
CA ASP A 223 18.21 5.48 -6.93
C ASP A 223 17.06 5.92 -7.84
N GLY A 224 15.93 5.21 -7.79
CA GLY A 224 14.75 5.54 -8.60
C GLY A 224 14.14 6.91 -8.29
N THR A 225 14.55 7.58 -7.20
CA THR A 225 14.10 8.93 -6.86
C THR A 225 15.02 10.03 -7.41
N ASP A 226 16.18 9.68 -7.96
CA ASP A 226 17.02 10.63 -8.70
C ASP A 226 16.46 10.81 -10.12
N ASP A 227 15.98 12.02 -10.41
CA ASP A 227 15.30 12.34 -11.67
C ASP A 227 16.15 12.07 -12.91
N ALA A 228 17.43 12.42 -12.87
CA ALA A 228 18.31 12.26 -14.02
C ALA A 228 18.70 10.80 -14.23
N GLU A 229 18.94 10.07 -13.15
CA GLU A 229 19.28 8.65 -13.19
C GLU A 229 18.10 7.83 -13.70
N ILE A 230 16.91 7.99 -13.11
CA ILE A 230 15.74 7.21 -13.50
C ILE A 230 15.26 7.55 -14.91
N GLU A 231 15.29 8.83 -15.32
CA GLU A 231 14.94 9.23 -16.69
C GLU A 231 15.86 8.54 -17.73
N SER A 232 17.15 8.37 -17.41
CA SER A 232 18.08 7.66 -18.29
C SER A 232 17.78 6.17 -18.42
N ILE A 233 17.12 5.56 -17.42
CA ILE A 233 16.83 4.13 -17.35
C ILE A 233 15.46 3.81 -17.94
N ILE A 234 14.41 4.56 -17.58
CA ILE A 234 13.03 4.27 -17.96
C ILE A 234 12.41 5.28 -18.93
N GLY A 235 13.12 6.36 -19.25
CA GLY A 235 12.65 7.41 -20.16
C GLY A 235 11.71 8.44 -19.52
N SER A 236 11.58 8.44 -18.20
CA SER A 236 10.76 9.40 -17.45
C SER A 236 11.30 9.62 -16.04
N SER A 237 11.26 10.86 -15.56
CA SER A 237 11.50 11.20 -14.15
C SER A 237 10.24 11.04 -13.28
N SER A 238 9.08 10.86 -13.90
CA SER A 238 7.81 10.56 -13.22
C SER A 238 7.45 9.10 -13.39
N TYR A 239 6.91 8.50 -12.32
CA TYR A 239 6.36 7.14 -12.37
C TYR A 239 5.34 6.95 -11.24
N GLU A 240 4.08 6.92 -11.62
CA GLU A 240 2.95 6.80 -10.71
C GLU A 240 2.68 5.32 -10.41
N LEU A 241 3.57 4.71 -9.60
CA LEU A 241 3.55 3.26 -9.34
C LEU A 241 2.37 2.83 -8.49
N PHE A 242 2.17 3.46 -7.34
CA PHE A 242 1.16 3.05 -6.36
C PHE A 242 -0.17 3.76 -6.62
N THR A 243 -1.19 2.98 -6.93
CA THR A 243 -2.48 3.50 -7.43
C THR A 243 -3.67 2.95 -6.64
N VAL A 244 -4.79 3.65 -6.74
CA VAL A 244 -6.11 3.19 -6.32
C VAL A 244 -6.89 2.80 -7.56
N ILE A 245 -7.31 1.54 -7.61
CA ILE A 245 -7.99 0.94 -8.76
C ILE A 245 -9.43 0.59 -8.37
N THR A 246 -10.36 0.82 -9.27
CA THR A 246 -11.75 0.36 -9.17
C THR A 246 -12.21 -0.28 -10.48
N SER A 247 -13.34 -1.01 -10.46
CA SER A 247 -13.88 -1.65 -11.67
C SER A 247 -14.73 -0.69 -12.51
N ASP A 248 -14.73 -0.87 -13.82
CA ASP A 248 -15.65 -0.17 -14.73
C ASP A 248 -17.11 -0.40 -14.33
N ALA A 249 -17.41 -1.59 -13.79
CA ALA A 249 -18.75 -1.92 -13.33
C ALA A 249 -19.20 -1.02 -12.17
N LEU A 250 -18.31 -0.74 -11.20
CA LEU A 250 -18.64 0.16 -10.09
C LEU A 250 -18.78 1.61 -10.58
N ILE A 251 -17.88 2.08 -11.44
CA ILE A 251 -17.97 3.43 -12.02
C ILE A 251 -19.32 3.63 -12.73
N GLN A 252 -19.82 2.62 -13.43
CA GLN A 252 -21.09 2.69 -14.15
C GLN A 252 -22.31 2.57 -13.22
N SER A 253 -22.25 1.74 -12.18
CA SER A 253 -23.39 1.45 -11.31
C SER A 253 -23.54 2.45 -10.16
N ASP A 254 -22.43 2.95 -9.60
CA ASP A 254 -22.42 3.88 -8.46
C ASP A 254 -21.25 4.88 -8.55
N PRO A 255 -21.27 5.80 -9.55
CA PRO A 255 -20.24 6.82 -9.69
C PRO A 255 -20.19 7.80 -8.50
N GLU A 256 -21.31 7.94 -7.77
CA GLU A 256 -21.37 8.81 -6.58
C GLU A 256 -20.51 8.23 -5.44
N LEU A 257 -20.56 6.93 -5.22
CA LEU A 257 -19.71 6.26 -4.23
C LEU A 257 -18.23 6.43 -4.58
N VAL A 258 -17.86 6.26 -5.87
CA VAL A 258 -16.47 6.49 -6.32
C VAL A 258 -16.05 7.93 -6.08
N GLN A 259 -16.92 8.90 -6.38
CA GLN A 259 -16.65 10.32 -6.15
C GLN A 259 -16.40 10.62 -4.66
N LYS A 260 -17.25 10.13 -3.76
CA LYS A 260 -17.09 10.28 -2.31
C LYS A 260 -15.75 9.72 -1.81
N ALA A 261 -15.38 8.55 -2.31
CA ALA A 261 -14.11 7.94 -1.94
C ALA A 261 -12.91 8.78 -2.42
N VAL A 262 -12.96 9.30 -3.65
CA VAL A 262 -11.91 10.16 -4.20
C VAL A 262 -11.85 11.50 -3.46
N ASN A 263 -12.99 12.12 -3.12
CA ASN A 263 -13.03 13.35 -2.31
C ASN A 263 -12.29 13.19 -0.98
N ALA A 264 -12.56 12.09 -0.26
CA ALA A 264 -11.91 11.81 1.01
C ALA A 264 -10.39 11.64 0.87
N MET A 265 -9.94 10.92 -0.17
CA MET A 265 -8.52 10.71 -0.42
C MET A 265 -7.82 11.98 -0.91
N ALA A 266 -8.45 12.79 -1.78
CA ALA A 266 -7.90 14.08 -2.22
C ALA A 266 -7.74 15.04 -1.03
N LYS A 267 -8.72 15.08 -0.12
CA LYS A 267 -8.62 15.85 1.13
C LYS A 267 -7.46 15.37 2.02
N ALA A 268 -7.21 14.07 2.07
CA ALA A 268 -6.05 13.52 2.78
C ALA A 268 -4.73 13.93 2.11
N MET A 269 -4.64 13.95 0.78
CA MET A 269 -3.48 14.43 0.04
C MET A 269 -3.20 15.91 0.31
N GLN A 270 -4.23 16.76 0.31
CA GLN A 270 -4.11 18.17 0.66
C GLN A 270 -3.59 18.36 2.11
N TRP A 271 -4.05 17.52 3.04
CA TRP A 271 -3.56 17.55 4.41
C TRP A 271 -2.08 17.10 4.49
N MET A 272 -1.70 16.02 3.78
CA MET A 272 -0.33 15.50 3.74
C MET A 272 0.69 16.55 3.24
N GLU A 273 0.32 17.40 2.29
CA GLU A 273 1.22 18.39 1.72
C GLU A 273 1.79 19.35 2.78
N THR A 274 1.03 19.62 3.84
CA THR A 274 1.38 20.58 4.89
C THR A 274 1.66 19.94 6.24
N ALA A 275 1.34 18.68 6.44
CA ALA A 275 1.53 17.96 7.68
C ALA A 275 3.02 17.67 7.94
N SER A 276 3.40 17.60 9.24
CA SER A 276 4.75 17.15 9.59
C SER A 276 4.88 15.63 9.40
N PRO A 277 6.11 15.12 9.18
CA PRO A 277 6.35 13.67 9.13
C PRO A 277 5.84 12.93 10.37
N GLU A 278 5.99 13.55 11.54
CA GLU A 278 5.53 13.02 12.82
C GLU A 278 4.00 12.90 12.85
N ASP A 279 3.30 13.92 12.37
CA ASP A 279 1.82 13.90 12.32
C ASP A 279 1.33 12.83 11.34
N ILE A 280 1.96 12.69 10.18
CA ILE A 280 1.65 11.65 9.19
C ILE A 280 1.82 10.26 9.83
N ALA A 281 2.98 9.99 10.42
CA ALA A 281 3.26 8.72 11.07
C ALA A 281 2.27 8.40 12.20
N GLN A 282 1.96 9.38 13.08
CA GLN A 282 0.99 9.21 14.16
C GLN A 282 -0.41 8.88 13.66
N LYS A 283 -0.83 9.50 12.56
CA LYS A 283 -2.15 9.22 11.96
C LYS A 283 -2.22 7.86 11.29
N LEU A 284 -1.12 7.37 10.75
CA LEU A 284 -1.05 6.04 10.13
C LEU A 284 -0.95 4.91 11.15
N LEU A 285 -0.34 5.16 12.32
CA LEU A 285 -0.01 4.14 13.32
C LEU A 285 -1.18 3.21 13.72
N PRO A 286 -2.44 3.68 13.85
CA PRO A 286 -3.55 2.78 14.17
C PRO A 286 -3.79 1.65 13.16
N LEU A 287 -3.31 1.81 11.91
CA LEU A 287 -3.42 0.81 10.85
C LEU A 287 -2.12 0.00 10.64
N PHE A 288 -1.02 0.39 11.31
CA PHE A 288 0.32 -0.19 11.17
C PHE A 288 0.88 -0.57 12.54
N GLU A 289 0.27 -1.52 13.21
CA GLU A 289 0.63 -1.92 14.58
C GLU A 289 2.13 -2.28 14.71
N GLY A 290 2.81 -1.61 15.63
CA GLY A 290 4.22 -1.87 15.93
C GLY A 290 5.23 -1.26 14.94
N ALA A 291 4.81 -0.39 14.02
CA ALA A 291 5.64 0.18 12.96
C ALA A 291 5.94 1.70 13.14
N GLU A 292 5.94 2.22 14.36
CA GLU A 292 6.08 3.68 14.58
C GLU A 292 7.37 4.27 14.00
N GLU A 293 8.52 3.64 14.26
CA GLU A 293 9.83 4.09 13.77
C GLU A 293 9.92 3.99 12.23
N GLU A 294 9.41 2.89 11.67
CA GLU A 294 9.36 2.67 10.23
C GLU A 294 8.53 3.75 9.53
N LEU A 295 7.31 3.99 10.01
CA LEU A 295 6.40 4.99 9.43
C LEU A 295 6.97 6.41 9.51
N LEU A 296 7.59 6.77 10.64
CA LEU A 296 8.23 8.07 10.80
C LEU A 296 9.37 8.24 9.79
N TYR A 297 10.22 7.23 9.63
CA TYR A 297 11.32 7.27 8.69
C TYR A 297 10.81 7.37 7.24
N ASP A 298 9.82 6.56 6.87
CA ASP A 298 9.25 6.57 5.53
C ASP A 298 8.58 7.92 5.22
N ALA A 299 7.86 8.50 6.19
CA ALA A 299 7.24 9.82 6.02
C ALA A 299 8.27 10.93 5.80
N GLN A 300 9.37 10.95 6.55
CA GLN A 300 10.47 11.90 6.36
C GLN A 300 11.12 11.72 4.99
N TYR A 301 11.40 10.49 4.61
CA TYR A 301 12.02 10.18 3.33
C TYR A 301 11.11 10.60 2.15
N ASP A 302 9.82 10.29 2.20
CA ASP A 302 8.87 10.65 1.16
C ASP A 302 8.72 12.15 0.99
N GLN A 303 8.72 12.92 2.09
CA GLN A 303 8.68 14.39 2.01
C GLN A 303 9.97 14.96 1.39
N GLU A 304 11.13 14.50 1.81
CA GLU A 304 12.42 14.95 1.28
C GLU A 304 12.60 14.55 -0.19
N ARG A 305 12.20 13.34 -0.56
CA ARG A 305 12.34 12.79 -1.91
C ARG A 305 11.17 13.11 -2.83
N LYS A 306 10.07 13.63 -2.31
CA LYS A 306 8.84 13.94 -3.06
C LYS A 306 8.30 12.74 -3.84
N VAL A 307 8.38 11.55 -3.22
CA VAL A 307 7.84 10.33 -3.81
C VAL A 307 6.30 10.37 -3.82
N ALA A 308 5.70 10.88 -2.74
CA ALA A 308 4.26 11.00 -2.62
C ALA A 308 3.67 11.95 -3.67
N SER A 309 2.52 11.59 -4.22
CA SER A 309 1.69 12.50 -5.01
C SER A 309 0.79 13.31 -4.09
N PHE A 310 0.74 14.62 -4.31
CA PHE A 310 -0.18 15.52 -3.60
C PHE A 310 -1.36 15.96 -4.47
N THR A 311 -1.41 15.49 -5.71
CA THR A 311 -2.49 15.83 -6.67
C THR A 311 -3.28 14.62 -7.13
N GLY A 312 -2.69 13.43 -7.10
CA GLY A 312 -3.32 12.19 -7.52
C GLY A 312 -3.29 11.91 -9.03
N TYR A 313 -2.84 12.88 -9.85
CA TYR A 313 -2.79 12.74 -11.31
C TYR A 313 -1.59 11.91 -11.76
N HIS A 314 -1.76 11.26 -12.92
CA HIS A 314 -0.63 10.68 -13.64
C HIS A 314 0.00 11.70 -14.59
N THR A 315 1.18 11.35 -15.10
CA THR A 315 1.85 12.08 -16.20
C THR A 315 1.91 11.19 -17.43
N LYS A 316 1.88 11.81 -18.61
CA LYS A 316 2.00 11.07 -19.87
C LYS A 316 3.30 10.28 -19.94
N SER A 317 4.43 10.88 -19.55
CA SER A 317 5.73 10.18 -19.56
C SER A 317 5.78 9.04 -18.54
N GLY A 318 5.17 9.19 -17.37
CA GLY A 318 5.05 8.14 -16.37
C GLY A 318 4.20 6.96 -16.86
N PHE A 319 3.09 7.25 -17.55
CA PHE A 319 2.27 6.22 -18.19
C PHE A 319 3.05 5.47 -19.28
N GLU A 320 3.74 6.18 -20.18
CA GLU A 320 4.56 5.56 -21.24
C GLU A 320 5.67 4.66 -20.64
N ALA A 321 6.30 5.11 -19.54
CA ALA A 321 7.27 4.30 -18.80
C ALA A 321 6.60 3.06 -18.17
N ALA A 322 5.41 3.19 -17.58
CA ALA A 322 4.67 2.07 -16.99
C ALA A 322 4.32 0.99 -18.02
N VAL A 323 3.84 1.41 -19.19
CA VAL A 323 3.58 0.49 -20.32
C VAL A 323 4.86 -0.21 -20.76
N SER A 324 5.97 0.53 -20.93
CA SER A 324 7.25 -0.02 -21.34
C SER A 324 7.78 -1.04 -20.33
N LEU A 325 7.78 -0.72 -19.05
CA LEU A 325 8.25 -1.61 -17.99
C LEU A 325 7.37 -2.86 -17.83
N THR A 326 6.05 -2.71 -17.96
CA THR A 326 5.15 -3.85 -17.88
C THR A 326 5.34 -4.81 -19.06
N LYS A 327 5.60 -4.28 -20.26
CA LYS A 327 6.01 -5.09 -21.42
C LYS A 327 7.34 -5.79 -21.20
N LEU A 328 8.33 -5.07 -20.68
CA LEU A 328 9.65 -5.63 -20.39
C LEU A 328 9.57 -6.80 -19.39
N ALA A 329 8.66 -6.73 -18.43
CA ALA A 329 8.39 -7.83 -17.51
C ALA A 329 7.53 -8.97 -18.12
N GLY A 330 6.98 -8.78 -19.31
CA GLY A 330 6.09 -9.74 -19.96
C GLY A 330 4.67 -9.73 -19.41
N GLY A 331 4.27 -8.63 -18.73
CA GLY A 331 2.94 -8.47 -18.16
C GLY A 331 1.87 -8.13 -19.19
N ILE A 332 2.24 -7.39 -20.23
CA ILE A 332 1.38 -7.03 -21.36
C ILE A 332 2.13 -7.11 -22.68
N THR A 333 1.39 -7.18 -23.79
CA THR A 333 1.92 -7.17 -25.17
C THR A 333 1.34 -6.03 -26.00
N GLY A 334 0.14 -5.55 -25.65
CA GLY A 334 -0.59 -4.50 -26.33
C GLY A 334 -0.06 -3.09 -26.06
N ASP A 335 -0.68 -2.10 -26.69
CA ASP A 335 -0.41 -0.68 -26.53
C ASP A 335 -1.69 0.01 -25.97
N PRO A 336 -1.93 -0.03 -24.66
CA PRO A 336 -3.08 0.63 -24.05
C PRO A 336 -2.96 2.16 -24.18
N THR A 337 -4.09 2.85 -24.19
CA THR A 337 -4.15 4.31 -24.09
C THR A 337 -4.36 4.75 -22.64
N GLU A 338 -4.00 6.01 -22.32
CA GLU A 338 -4.24 6.60 -20.99
C GLU A 338 -5.71 6.48 -20.61
N GLU A 339 -6.65 6.77 -21.52
CA GLU A 339 -8.11 6.73 -21.30
C GLU A 339 -8.62 5.30 -21.00
N GLN A 340 -7.93 4.25 -21.49
CA GLN A 340 -8.28 2.89 -21.13
C GLN A 340 -7.92 2.55 -19.69
N ILE A 341 -6.90 3.20 -19.13
CA ILE A 341 -6.31 2.88 -17.83
C ILE A 341 -6.77 3.84 -16.73
N TYR A 342 -6.90 5.14 -17.03
CA TYR A 342 -7.22 6.17 -16.03
C TYR A 342 -8.63 6.72 -16.20
N ASP A 343 -9.26 7.10 -15.07
CA ASP A 343 -10.41 7.98 -15.02
C ASP A 343 -10.19 9.03 -13.92
N GLU A 344 -9.59 10.14 -14.29
CA GLU A 344 -9.27 11.25 -13.40
C GLU A 344 -10.39 12.28 -13.27
N SER A 345 -11.53 12.06 -13.92
CA SER A 345 -12.70 12.96 -13.82
C SER A 345 -13.25 13.10 -12.40
N PHE A 346 -12.99 12.11 -11.54
CA PHE A 346 -13.32 12.14 -10.12
C PHE A 346 -12.37 13.05 -9.34
N LEU A 347 -11.08 13.07 -9.69
CA LEU A 347 -10.10 13.99 -9.12
C LEU A 347 -10.39 15.43 -9.49
N ASP A 348 -10.72 15.72 -10.75
CA ASP A 348 -11.10 17.05 -11.21
C ASP A 348 -12.20 17.64 -10.34
N LYS A 349 -13.27 16.88 -10.10
CA LYS A 349 -14.39 17.30 -9.25
C LYS A 349 -14.01 17.45 -7.77
N ALA A 350 -13.15 16.56 -7.28
CA ALA A 350 -12.67 16.64 -5.89
C ALA A 350 -11.88 17.92 -5.66
N TRP A 351 -10.93 18.23 -6.54
CA TRP A 351 -10.12 19.45 -6.44
C TRP A 351 -10.92 20.72 -6.64
N GLU A 352 -11.87 20.77 -7.59
CA GLU A 352 -12.82 21.90 -7.72
C GLU A 352 -13.58 22.17 -6.42
N THR A 353 -13.83 21.16 -5.61
CA THR A 353 -14.56 21.28 -4.34
C THR A 353 -13.65 21.76 -3.22
N LEU A 354 -12.38 21.31 -3.19
CA LEU A 354 -11.41 21.64 -2.17
C LEU A 354 -10.78 23.04 -2.36
N GLU A 355 -10.77 23.58 -3.58
CA GLU A 355 -10.29 24.95 -3.89
C GLU A 355 -11.30 26.05 -3.52
N LYS A 356 -12.56 25.71 -3.23
CA LYS A 356 -13.63 26.64 -2.83
C LYS A 356 -13.71 26.83 -1.33
#